data_788dcb6dde61379a5dc176e4b0bbfd1b
#
_entry.id   788dcb6dde61379a5dc176e4b0bbfd1b
#
_cell.length_a   1.000
_cell.length_b   1.000
_cell.length_c   1.000
_cell.angle_alpha   90.00
_cell.angle_beta   90.00
_cell.angle_gamma   90.00
#
_symmetry.space_group_name_H-M   'P 1'
#
loop_
_entity.id
_entity.type
_entity.pdbx_description
1 polymer ?
#
loop_
_entity_poly.entity_id
_entity_poly.type
_entity_poly.pdbx_seq_one_letter_code
_entity_poly.pdbx_strand_id
1 'polypeptide(L)'
;DAPRDCDGCHRKDDKHALKFGTACESCHNARNWRLWTYDHNRKTKFVLDGAHVKTPCEKCHTAPAPKGKAIADVGGTCLSCHQRDDKHDGAFGPQCDRCHTTTDWRQVTNRGAAAPKPTEATPGWRVAAALGRASWLTAGLSSRRMRS
;
A
#
# COMPACT_ATOMS: atom_id res chain seq x y z
N ASP A 1 36.61 8.24 12.67
CA ASP A 1 35.60 7.84 13.68
C ASP A 1 34.69 6.77 13.07
N ALA A 2 34.46 5.67 13.83
CA ALA A 2 33.55 4.63 13.39
C ALA A 2 32.10 5.16 13.35
N PRO A 3 31.28 4.67 12.39
CA PRO A 3 29.84 5.00 12.38
C PRO A 3 29.21 4.61 13.71
N ARG A 4 28.30 5.44 14.21
CA ARG A 4 27.59 5.18 15.47
C ARG A 4 26.25 4.47 15.27
N ASP A 5 25.81 4.37 14.03
CA ASP A 5 24.59 3.66 13.63
C ASP A 5 24.89 2.20 13.26
N CYS A 6 23.91 1.35 13.47
CA CYS A 6 24.04 -0.09 13.19
C CYS A 6 24.30 -0.34 11.70
N ASP A 7 23.66 0.42 10.82
CA ASP A 7 23.74 0.30 9.36
C ASP A 7 25.17 0.55 8.84
N GLY A 8 25.93 1.44 9.49
CA GLY A 8 27.29 1.75 9.07
C GLY A 8 28.24 0.53 9.06
N CYS A 9 27.98 -0.46 9.90
CA CYS A 9 28.75 -1.70 9.96
C CYS A 9 27.96 -2.92 9.46
N HIS A 10 26.66 -2.98 9.76
CA HIS A 10 25.83 -4.18 9.57
C HIS A 10 24.91 -4.13 8.34
N ARG A 11 25.12 -3.20 7.41
CA ARG A 11 24.32 -3.08 6.18
C ARG A 11 24.21 -4.38 5.38
N LYS A 12 25.30 -5.15 5.32
CA LYS A 12 25.34 -6.44 4.60
C LYS A 12 24.55 -7.54 5.30
N ASP A 13 24.31 -7.37 6.60
CA ASP A 13 23.59 -8.34 7.43
C ASP A 13 22.07 -8.09 7.42
N ASP A 14 21.63 -6.96 6.85
CA ASP A 14 20.23 -6.60 6.81
C ASP A 14 19.41 -7.56 5.93
N LYS A 15 18.58 -8.36 6.57
CA LYS A 15 17.66 -9.30 5.90
C LYS A 15 16.42 -8.64 5.32
N HIS A 16 16.17 -7.39 5.67
CA HIS A 16 14.99 -6.65 5.21
C HIS A 16 15.23 -5.87 3.91
N ALA A 17 16.46 -5.87 3.39
CA ALA A 17 16.84 -5.11 2.20
C ALA A 17 16.43 -3.63 2.29
N LEU A 18 16.67 -3.02 3.43
CA LEU A 18 16.37 -1.63 3.78
C LEU A 18 14.86 -1.26 3.75
N LYS A 19 13.97 -2.22 3.63
CA LYS A 19 12.52 -1.94 3.62
C LYS A 19 12.05 -1.25 4.90
N PHE A 20 12.68 -1.54 6.02
CA PHE A 20 12.32 -0.97 7.32
C PHE A 20 13.27 0.16 7.76
N GLY A 21 14.10 0.67 6.85
CA GLY A 21 15.03 1.75 7.13
C GLY A 21 16.27 1.29 7.92
N THR A 22 16.99 2.26 8.46
CA THR A 22 18.28 2.04 9.14
C THR A 22 18.21 2.18 10.65
N ALA A 23 17.05 2.52 11.22
CA ALA A 23 16.83 2.63 12.66
C ALA A 23 16.53 1.26 13.29
N CYS A 24 17.51 0.37 13.22
CA CYS A 24 17.39 -1.03 13.65
C CYS A 24 16.95 -1.17 15.12
N GLU A 25 17.40 -0.27 15.96
CA GLU A 25 17.08 -0.21 17.39
C GLU A 25 15.59 0.06 17.67
N SER A 26 14.85 0.52 16.68
CA SER A 26 13.38 0.71 16.81
C SER A 26 12.64 -0.62 17.04
N CYS A 27 13.23 -1.72 16.58
CA CYS A 27 12.67 -3.06 16.67
C CYS A 27 13.57 -4.05 17.39
N HIS A 28 14.90 -3.94 17.21
CA HIS A 28 15.89 -4.87 17.73
C HIS A 28 16.65 -4.29 18.93
N ASN A 29 17.21 -5.17 19.75
CA ASN A 29 18.17 -4.77 20.77
C ASN A 29 19.49 -5.53 20.60
N ALA A 30 20.61 -4.89 20.97
CA ALA A 30 21.93 -5.42 20.78
C ALA A 30 22.25 -6.66 21.65
N ARG A 31 21.51 -6.91 22.73
CA ARG A 31 21.72 -8.07 23.63
C ARG A 31 21.15 -9.35 23.03
N ASN A 32 20.01 -9.23 22.37
CA ASN A 32 19.40 -10.36 21.69
C ASN A 32 18.72 -9.89 20.41
N TRP A 33 19.47 -9.96 19.32
CA TRP A 33 19.02 -9.49 18.01
C TRP A 33 17.79 -10.23 17.47
N ARG A 34 17.59 -11.47 17.88
CA ARG A 34 16.43 -12.28 17.44
C ARG A 34 15.13 -11.90 18.14
N LEU A 35 15.22 -11.29 19.31
CA LEU A 35 14.07 -10.71 19.97
C LEU A 35 13.83 -9.34 19.37
N TRP A 36 12.74 -9.23 18.64
CA TRP A 36 12.28 -7.96 18.13
C TRP A 36 10.91 -7.63 18.72
N THR A 37 10.69 -6.36 19.01
CA THR A 37 9.42 -5.88 19.53
C THR A 37 9.08 -4.57 18.84
N TYR A 38 7.96 -4.56 18.15
CA TYR A 38 7.39 -3.34 17.61
C TYR A 38 5.89 -3.36 17.83
N ASP A 39 5.41 -2.45 18.65
CA ASP A 39 3.98 -2.29 18.89
C ASP A 39 3.41 -1.30 17.88
N HIS A 40 2.88 -1.84 16.80
CA HIS A 40 2.31 -1.05 15.71
C HIS A 40 1.15 -0.18 16.19
N ASN A 41 0.29 -0.70 17.06
CA ASN A 41 -0.91 -0.01 17.53
C ASN A 41 -0.60 1.17 18.44
N ARG A 42 0.54 1.15 19.13
CA ARG A 42 1.01 2.25 19.97
C ARG A 42 1.85 3.27 19.23
N LYS A 43 2.55 2.85 18.20
CA LYS A 43 3.55 3.69 17.51
C LYS A 43 3.03 4.27 16.20
N THR A 44 1.90 3.81 15.68
CA THR A 44 1.35 4.27 14.39
C THR A 44 -0.12 4.63 14.52
N LYS A 45 -0.66 5.27 13.49
CA LYS A 45 -2.08 5.61 13.40
C LYS A 45 -2.94 4.46 12.86
N PHE A 46 -2.32 3.49 12.19
CA PHE A 46 -3.03 2.33 11.65
C PHE A 46 -3.02 1.20 12.67
N VAL A 47 -4.18 0.87 13.19
CA VAL A 47 -4.34 -0.23 14.15
C VAL A 47 -4.35 -1.55 13.41
N LEU A 48 -3.47 -2.46 13.82
CA LEU A 48 -3.51 -3.84 13.35
C LEU A 48 -4.55 -4.60 14.19
N ASP A 49 -5.61 -5.02 13.55
CA ASP A 49 -6.67 -5.83 14.15
C ASP A 49 -7.10 -6.97 13.22
N GLY A 50 -7.96 -7.87 13.70
CA GLY A 50 -8.49 -8.97 12.93
C GLY A 50 -7.42 -9.79 12.22
N ALA A 51 -7.56 -9.96 10.92
CA ALA A 51 -6.63 -10.69 10.07
C ALA A 51 -5.26 -9.98 9.93
N HIS A 52 -5.22 -8.65 10.07
CA HIS A 52 -4.01 -7.88 9.93
C HIS A 52 -2.98 -8.14 11.04
N VAL A 53 -3.41 -8.57 12.23
CA VAL A 53 -2.53 -8.91 13.37
C VAL A 53 -1.47 -9.93 13.00
N LYS A 54 -1.82 -10.89 12.13
CA LYS A 54 -0.95 -11.99 11.71
C LYS A 54 -0.24 -11.72 10.38
N THR A 55 -0.47 -10.54 9.78
CA THR A 55 0.11 -10.20 8.49
C THR A 55 1.59 -9.80 8.66
N PRO A 56 2.51 -10.44 7.93
CA PRO A 56 3.92 -10.05 7.96
C PRO A 56 4.14 -8.60 7.53
N CYS A 57 5.11 -7.94 8.15
CA CYS A 57 5.41 -6.51 7.94
C CYS A 57 5.60 -6.16 6.46
N GLU A 58 6.32 -6.99 5.73
CA GLU A 58 6.66 -6.80 4.31
C GLU A 58 5.49 -6.97 3.34
N LYS A 59 4.35 -7.44 3.81
CA LYS A 59 3.12 -7.46 2.99
C LYS A 59 2.52 -6.08 2.82
N CYS A 60 2.74 -5.21 3.80
CA CYS A 60 2.31 -3.82 3.77
C CYS A 60 3.46 -2.89 3.38
N HIS A 61 4.63 -3.07 3.98
CA HIS A 61 5.83 -2.27 3.72
C HIS A 61 6.65 -2.87 2.58
N THR A 62 6.18 -2.68 1.35
CA THR A 62 6.77 -3.27 0.14
C THR A 62 7.91 -2.45 -0.45
N ALA A 63 7.90 -1.13 -0.25
CA ALA A 63 8.91 -0.23 -0.75
C ALA A 63 10.05 -0.03 0.27
N PRO A 64 11.31 0.10 -0.17
CA PRO A 64 12.41 0.48 0.71
C PRO A 64 12.15 1.83 1.37
N ALA A 65 12.49 1.95 2.64
CA ALA A 65 12.47 3.25 3.30
C ALA A 65 13.53 4.18 2.67
N PRO A 66 13.22 5.46 2.45
CA PRO A 66 14.22 6.41 1.98
C PRO A 66 15.38 6.50 2.97
N LYS A 67 16.60 6.71 2.45
CA LYS A 67 17.81 6.80 3.28
C LYS A 67 17.62 7.81 4.42
N GLY A 68 17.90 7.38 5.64
CA GLY A 68 17.78 8.21 6.84
C GLY A 68 16.35 8.54 7.24
N LYS A 69 15.35 7.87 6.68
CA LYS A 69 13.93 8.02 7.02
C LYS A 69 13.40 6.77 7.72
N ALA A 70 12.36 6.98 8.49
CA ALA A 70 11.56 5.88 9.03
C ALA A 70 10.86 5.10 7.91
N ILE A 71 10.30 3.96 8.25
CA ILE A 71 9.46 3.15 7.36
C ILE A 71 8.40 4.05 6.72
N ALA A 72 8.19 3.90 5.41
CA ALA A 72 7.21 4.68 4.67
C ALA A 72 5.79 4.42 5.21
N ASP A 73 5.02 5.49 5.33
CA ASP A 73 3.58 5.38 5.59
C ASP A 73 2.91 4.75 4.36
N VAL A 74 2.18 3.68 4.58
CA VAL A 74 1.51 2.92 3.50
C VAL A 74 0.04 3.27 3.33
N GLY A 75 -0.41 4.31 4.01
CA GLY A 75 -1.80 4.71 4.03
C GLY A 75 -2.64 3.94 5.06
N GLY A 76 -3.76 4.52 5.47
CA GLY A 76 -4.58 4.00 6.56
C GLY A 76 -6.01 3.65 6.17
N THR A 77 -6.34 3.57 4.88
CA THR A 77 -7.70 3.22 4.43
C THR A 77 -7.72 1.83 3.79
N CYS A 78 -8.86 1.15 3.86
CA CYS A 78 -9.03 -0.16 3.24
C CYS A 78 -8.63 -0.14 1.75
N LEU A 79 -9.04 0.90 1.02
CA LEU A 79 -8.78 1.03 -0.40
C LEU A 79 -7.31 1.30 -0.75
N SER A 80 -6.51 1.83 0.17
CA SER A 80 -5.08 2.03 -0.12
C SER A 80 -4.35 0.73 -0.43
N CYS A 81 -4.87 -0.41 0.07
CA CYS A 81 -4.32 -1.74 -0.17
C CYS A 81 -5.28 -2.65 -0.96
N HIS A 82 -6.59 -2.56 -0.69
CA HIS A 82 -7.61 -3.50 -1.18
C HIS A 82 -8.45 -2.97 -2.35
N GLN A 83 -7.98 -1.95 -3.07
CA GLN A 83 -8.72 -1.39 -4.21
C GLN A 83 -9.06 -2.43 -5.28
N ARG A 84 -8.16 -3.40 -5.53
CA ARG A 84 -8.36 -4.47 -6.51
C ARG A 84 -9.32 -5.56 -6.02
N ASP A 85 -9.53 -5.63 -4.71
CA ASP A 85 -10.39 -6.63 -4.07
C ASP A 85 -11.84 -6.17 -3.97
N ASP A 86 -12.10 -4.90 -4.27
CA ASP A 86 -13.45 -4.33 -4.22
C ASP A 86 -14.35 -4.93 -5.29
N LYS A 87 -15.28 -5.79 -4.85
CA LYS A 87 -16.30 -6.43 -5.70
C LYS A 87 -17.49 -5.53 -6.03
N HIS A 88 -17.58 -4.38 -5.36
CA HIS A 88 -18.66 -3.41 -5.56
C HIS A 88 -18.29 -2.32 -6.57
N ASP A 89 -17.07 -2.36 -7.08
CA ASP A 89 -16.59 -1.41 -8.09
C ASP A 89 -16.78 0.06 -7.67
N GLY A 90 -16.58 0.32 -6.37
CA GLY A 90 -16.74 1.65 -5.76
C GLY A 90 -18.17 2.09 -5.48
N ALA A 91 -19.19 1.26 -5.77
CA ALA A 91 -20.60 1.65 -5.65
C ALA A 91 -21.02 2.04 -4.23
N PHE A 92 -20.37 1.49 -3.19
CA PHE A 92 -20.67 1.77 -1.79
C PHE A 92 -19.70 2.74 -1.11
N GLY A 93 -18.77 3.32 -1.87
CA GLY A 93 -17.78 4.25 -1.36
C GLY A 93 -16.65 3.57 -0.57
N PRO A 94 -15.77 4.39 0.06
CA PRO A 94 -14.52 3.89 0.66
C PRO A 94 -14.66 3.33 2.08
N GLN A 95 -15.83 3.44 2.72
CA GLN A 95 -16.05 3.04 4.12
C GLN A 95 -16.48 1.58 4.19
N CYS A 96 -15.58 0.68 3.90
CA CYS A 96 -15.82 -0.76 3.86
C CYS A 96 -16.19 -1.33 5.25
N ASP A 97 -15.64 -0.74 6.30
CA ASP A 97 -15.86 -1.08 7.72
C ASP A 97 -17.30 -0.87 8.20
N ARG A 98 -18.12 -0.12 7.44
CA ARG A 98 -19.55 0.00 7.73
C ARG A 98 -20.31 -1.31 7.56
N CYS A 99 -19.80 -2.20 6.75
CA CYS A 99 -20.44 -3.47 6.42
C CYS A 99 -19.55 -4.68 6.71
N HIS A 100 -18.25 -4.55 6.56
CA HIS A 100 -17.28 -5.63 6.72
C HIS A 100 -16.47 -5.50 8.00
N THR A 101 -15.95 -6.63 8.49
CA THR A 101 -15.02 -6.65 9.62
C THR A 101 -13.63 -7.09 9.16
N THR A 102 -12.60 -6.66 9.85
CA THR A 102 -11.22 -7.08 9.62
C THR A 102 -10.96 -8.53 10.03
N THR A 103 -11.84 -9.12 10.86
CA THR A 103 -11.71 -10.51 11.33
C THR A 103 -12.21 -11.50 10.29
N ASP A 104 -13.36 -11.22 9.68
CA ASP A 104 -13.93 -12.03 8.62
C ASP A 104 -14.64 -11.14 7.60
N TRP A 105 -13.96 -10.91 6.47
CA TRP A 105 -14.46 -10.04 5.41
C TRP A 105 -15.77 -10.52 4.79
N ARG A 106 -16.04 -11.82 4.83
CA ARG A 106 -17.26 -12.40 4.28
C ARG A 106 -18.47 -12.20 5.19
N GLN A 107 -18.22 -11.92 6.45
CA GLN A 107 -19.27 -11.62 7.40
C GLN A 107 -19.70 -10.16 7.27
N VAL A 108 -20.88 -9.96 6.69
CA VAL A 108 -21.47 -8.62 6.54
C VAL A 108 -22.33 -8.31 7.75
N THR A 109 -21.99 -7.27 8.51
CA THR A 109 -22.65 -6.89 9.77
C THR A 109 -23.96 -6.12 9.56
N ASN A 110 -24.11 -5.42 8.44
CA ASN A 110 -25.27 -4.58 8.15
C ASN A 110 -26.14 -5.11 7.00
N ARG A 111 -26.56 -6.36 7.09
CA ARG A 111 -27.39 -7.03 6.06
C ARG A 111 -28.79 -6.44 5.85
N GLY A 112 -29.13 -5.34 6.39
CA GLY A 112 -30.45 -4.72 6.24
C GLY A 112 -30.38 -3.20 6.16
N ALA A 113 -29.22 -2.63 6.30
CA ALA A 113 -29.04 -1.21 6.00
C ALA A 113 -29.23 -1.02 4.48
N ALA A 114 -30.16 -0.16 4.09
CA ALA A 114 -30.25 0.26 2.70
C ALA A 114 -28.85 0.65 2.22
N ALA A 115 -28.44 0.12 1.07
CA ALA A 115 -27.19 0.50 0.45
C ALA A 115 -27.07 2.04 0.50
N PRO A 116 -25.96 2.60 0.99
CA PRO A 116 -25.80 4.04 0.93
C PRO A 116 -26.04 4.44 -0.51
N LYS A 117 -26.91 5.44 -0.71
CA LYS A 117 -27.13 5.98 -2.05
C LYS A 117 -25.76 6.25 -2.65
N PRO A 118 -25.50 5.81 -3.90
CA PRO A 118 -24.23 6.11 -4.55
C PRO A 118 -24.04 7.63 -4.40
N THR A 119 -23.06 8.04 -3.64
CA THR A 119 -22.62 9.43 -3.68
C THR A 119 -22.19 9.61 -5.12
N GLU A 120 -22.79 10.58 -5.80
CA GLU A 120 -22.42 10.93 -7.16
C GLU A 120 -20.89 10.94 -7.21
N ALA A 121 -20.35 9.95 -7.93
CA ALA A 121 -18.93 9.73 -8.00
C ALA A 121 -18.31 11.04 -8.46
N THR A 122 -17.49 11.61 -7.63
CA THR A 122 -16.62 12.72 -8.04
C THR A 122 -15.91 12.26 -9.32
N PRO A 123 -16.09 12.93 -10.46
CA PRO A 123 -15.76 12.36 -11.78
C PRO A 123 -14.24 12.22 -12.07
N GLY A 124 -13.40 12.27 -11.05
CA GLY A 124 -11.96 12.37 -11.26
C GLY A 124 -11.24 11.08 -11.67
N TRP A 125 -11.77 9.90 -11.41
CA TRP A 125 -11.05 8.65 -11.67
C TRP A 125 -11.54 7.84 -12.88
N ARG A 126 -12.80 8.07 -13.33
CA ARG A 126 -13.32 7.42 -14.55
C ARG A 126 -12.72 7.97 -15.85
N VAL A 127 -12.13 9.17 -15.81
CA VAL A 127 -11.60 9.80 -17.03
C VAL A 127 -10.24 9.22 -17.47
N ALA A 128 -9.46 8.68 -16.55
CA ALA A 128 -8.15 8.10 -16.89
C ALA A 128 -8.24 6.75 -17.61
N ALA A 129 -9.33 5.98 -17.45
CA ALA A 129 -9.48 4.69 -18.10
C ALA A 129 -10.06 4.80 -19.52
N ALA A 130 -10.73 5.90 -19.86
CA ALA A 130 -11.38 6.08 -21.17
C ALA A 130 -10.43 6.67 -22.24
N LEU A 131 -9.32 7.29 -21.87
CA LEU A 131 -8.39 7.91 -22.82
C LEU A 131 -7.24 6.98 -23.27
N GLY A 132 -7.19 5.74 -22.78
CA GLY A 132 -6.17 4.76 -23.14
C GLY A 132 -6.46 3.90 -24.37
N ARG A 133 -7.56 4.07 -25.09
CA ARG A 133 -7.93 3.21 -26.23
C ARG A 133 -8.25 3.93 -27.55
N ALA A 134 -7.77 5.14 -27.74
CA ALA A 134 -7.98 5.80 -29.04
C ALA A 134 -6.74 6.56 -29.45
N SER A 135 -5.71 5.89 -29.95
CA SER A 135 -4.71 6.47 -30.85
C SER A 135 -3.69 5.42 -31.35
N TRP A 136 -4.18 4.41 -32.06
CA TRP A 136 -3.28 3.56 -32.86
C TRP A 136 -3.87 3.26 -34.26
N LEU A 137 -4.61 4.17 -34.82
CA LEU A 137 -5.05 4.04 -36.21
C LEU A 137 -5.07 5.45 -36.84
N THR A 138 -3.97 5.89 -37.39
CA THR A 138 -3.80 6.63 -38.62
C THR A 138 -2.41 7.28 -38.67
N ALA A 139 -1.41 6.56 -39.09
CA ALA A 139 -0.26 7.12 -39.79
C ALA A 139 0.19 6.07 -40.81
N GLY A 140 -0.64 5.89 -41.81
CA GLY A 140 -0.29 5.17 -43.00
C GLY A 140 -0.23 6.15 -44.17
N LEU A 141 0.90 6.07 -44.90
CA LEU A 141 1.02 6.44 -46.30
C LEU A 141 1.13 7.94 -46.63
N SER A 142 2.35 8.40 -46.81
CA SER A 142 2.68 9.23 -47.95
C SER A 142 4.08 8.92 -48.41
N SER A 143 4.15 8.01 -49.37
CA SER A 143 5.31 7.85 -50.26
C SER A 143 5.33 9.05 -51.20
N ARG A 144 6.34 9.87 -51.13
CA ARG A 144 6.73 10.73 -52.25
C ARG A 144 8.05 10.25 -52.82
N ARG A 145 7.93 9.63 -54.00
CA ARG A 145 9.01 9.52 -54.97
C ARG A 145 9.54 10.91 -55.29
N MET A 146 10.81 11.09 -55.20
CA MET A 146 11.51 12.08 -56.05
C MET A 146 12.56 11.36 -56.84
N ARG A 147 12.38 11.43 -58.16
CA ARG A 147 13.38 11.12 -59.19
C ARG A 147 14.28 12.36 -59.38
N SER A 148 15.52 12.19 -59.46
CA SER A 148 16.51 12.69 -60.41
C SER A 148 17.89 12.51 -59.83
#